data_45ac7b99deee45470babf51c9593dca2
#
_entry.id   45ac7b99deee45470babf51c9593dca2
#
_cell.length_a   1.000
_cell.length_b   1.000
_cell.length_c   1.000
_cell.angle_alpha   90.00
_cell.angle_beta   90.00
_cell.angle_gamma   90.00
#
_symmetry.space_group_name_H-M   'P 1'
#
loop_
_entity.id
_entity.type
_entity.pdbx_description
1 polymer ?
#
loop_
_entity_poly.entity_id
_entity_poly.type
_entity_poly.pdbx_seq_one_letter_code
_entity_poly.pdbx_strand_id
1 'polypeptide(L)'
;MNTRFIDWIWNVRGSVSLAPGQSPREAFDRLDPLFHEYGTTYTRSDDTLVFEKKDQPAQDKLSVFDSGVLTVDDGAQGPVLKYRLSSRILLFCFLAPLLFLAFGQLSVAVANWEEARMTPAEKAKIEKKEAAKKDKVLPQHPIDKFLGAPAPEAPKKDEKKKDGAKDEKKKPKGLSPTPAYVFAGMFAFLYLVGRVLEDRLVLRLFRRRLEQDALVS
;
A
#
# COMPACT_ATOMS: atom_id res chain seq x y z
N MET A 1 4.71 23.67 -11.89
CA MET A 1 5.13 22.50 -11.06
C MET A 1 5.02 21.25 -11.91
N ASN A 2 6.10 20.48 -12.05
CA ASN A 2 6.09 19.25 -12.85
C ASN A 2 5.30 18.16 -12.11
N THR A 3 4.02 18.03 -12.40
CA THR A 3 3.13 17.01 -11.80
C THR A 3 3.46 15.57 -12.25
N ARG A 4 4.41 15.41 -13.19
CA ARG A 4 4.79 14.10 -13.75
C ARG A 4 5.26 13.08 -12.70
N PHE A 5 5.96 13.54 -11.65
CA PHE A 5 6.43 12.65 -10.58
C PHE A 5 5.31 12.20 -9.66
N ILE A 6 4.35 13.08 -9.41
CA ILE A 6 3.19 12.78 -8.56
C ILE A 6 2.24 11.83 -9.28
N ASP A 7 2.01 12.05 -10.56
CA ASP A 7 1.19 11.19 -11.42
C ASP A 7 1.66 9.73 -11.46
N TRP A 8 2.97 9.48 -11.33
CA TRP A 8 3.52 8.13 -11.34
C TRP A 8 3.04 7.26 -10.15
N ILE A 9 2.66 7.88 -9.05
CA ILE A 9 2.26 7.19 -7.81
C ILE A 9 1.05 6.28 -8.06
N TRP A 10 0.05 6.75 -8.81
CA TRP A 10 -1.21 6.03 -9.04
C TRP A 10 -1.52 5.76 -10.51
N ASN A 11 -0.70 6.25 -11.43
CA ASN A 11 -0.87 6.00 -12.86
C ASN A 11 0.20 5.05 -13.39
N VAL A 12 -0.25 3.99 -14.05
CA VAL A 12 0.59 3.07 -14.84
C VAL A 12 0.54 3.51 -16.29
N ARG A 13 1.69 3.72 -16.90
CA ARG A 13 1.81 4.16 -18.28
C ARG A 13 2.78 3.26 -19.02
N GLY A 14 2.47 2.96 -20.26
CA GLY A 14 3.37 2.20 -21.12
C GLY A 14 2.95 2.25 -22.56
N SER A 15 3.66 1.51 -23.38
CA SER A 15 3.38 1.35 -24.79
C SER A 15 3.68 -0.07 -25.25
N VAL A 16 2.90 -0.53 -26.24
CA VAL A 16 3.07 -1.82 -26.90
C VAL A 16 3.07 -1.57 -28.40
N SER A 17 4.10 -2.03 -29.10
CA SER A 17 4.14 -1.97 -30.56
C SER A 17 3.10 -2.95 -31.13
N LEU A 18 2.33 -2.49 -32.09
CA LEU A 18 1.37 -3.30 -32.83
C LEU A 18 2.07 -3.97 -34.04
N ALA A 19 1.45 -5.00 -34.55
CA ALA A 19 1.95 -5.62 -35.76
C ALA A 19 1.91 -4.64 -36.98
N PRO A 20 2.86 -4.71 -37.92
CA PRO A 20 2.83 -3.88 -39.11
C PRO A 20 1.50 -4.04 -39.84
N GLY A 21 0.81 -2.93 -40.14
CA GLY A 21 -0.49 -2.91 -40.81
C GLY A 21 -1.71 -3.18 -39.88
N GLN A 22 -1.52 -3.44 -38.61
CA GLN A 22 -2.61 -3.60 -37.67
C GLN A 22 -3.31 -2.26 -37.42
N SER A 23 -4.60 -2.20 -37.69
CA SER A 23 -5.39 -0.99 -37.49
C SER A 23 -5.74 -0.75 -36.02
N PRO A 24 -6.00 0.50 -35.58
CA PRO A 24 -6.48 0.80 -34.24
C PRO A 24 -7.75 0.02 -33.88
N ARG A 25 -8.64 -0.13 -34.86
CA ARG A 25 -9.89 -0.87 -34.69
C ARG A 25 -9.64 -2.33 -34.33
N GLU A 26 -8.77 -2.99 -35.06
CA GLU A 26 -8.40 -4.40 -34.82
C GLU A 26 -7.68 -4.58 -33.46
N ALA A 27 -6.80 -3.65 -33.11
CA ALA A 27 -6.13 -3.67 -31.79
C ALA A 27 -7.14 -3.58 -30.64
N PHE A 28 -8.13 -2.70 -30.75
CA PHE A 28 -9.17 -2.57 -29.72
C PHE A 28 -10.13 -3.77 -29.72
N ASP A 29 -10.47 -4.37 -30.85
CA ASP A 29 -11.28 -5.58 -30.92
C ASP A 29 -10.62 -6.75 -30.18
N ARG A 30 -9.30 -6.87 -30.24
CA ARG A 30 -8.53 -7.88 -29.47
C ARG A 30 -8.50 -7.61 -27.98
N LEU A 31 -8.54 -6.35 -27.56
CA LEU A 31 -8.58 -5.94 -26.16
C LEU A 31 -9.98 -5.91 -25.58
N ASP A 32 -11.02 -5.89 -26.40
CA ASP A 32 -12.42 -5.76 -26.04
C ASP A 32 -12.89 -6.71 -24.92
N PRO A 33 -12.48 -8.00 -24.90
CA PRO A 33 -12.85 -8.90 -23.80
C PRO A 33 -12.39 -8.46 -22.41
N LEU A 34 -11.44 -7.53 -22.28
CA LEU A 34 -10.99 -6.97 -21.00
C LEU A 34 -11.94 -5.89 -20.46
N PHE A 35 -12.82 -5.38 -21.32
CA PHE A 35 -13.75 -4.29 -20.99
C PHE A 35 -15.21 -4.75 -20.90
N HIS A 36 -15.50 -6.04 -21.17
CA HIS A 36 -16.83 -6.64 -21.01
C HIS A 36 -17.11 -7.16 -19.61
N GLU A 37 -16.17 -7.00 -18.68
CA GLU A 37 -16.34 -7.44 -17.30
C GLU A 37 -17.37 -6.57 -16.56
N TYR A 38 -18.05 -7.19 -15.58
CA TYR A 38 -19.06 -6.51 -14.77
C TYR A 38 -18.52 -5.22 -14.14
N GLY A 39 -19.32 -4.16 -14.14
CA GLY A 39 -18.94 -2.86 -13.59
C GLY A 39 -18.03 -2.03 -14.48
N THR A 40 -17.72 -2.48 -15.70
CA THR A 40 -16.92 -1.71 -16.67
C THR A 40 -17.82 -0.94 -17.62
N THR A 41 -17.52 0.35 -17.77
CA THR A 41 -18.10 1.23 -18.80
C THR A 41 -16.97 1.72 -19.68
N TYR A 42 -17.13 1.63 -20.99
CA TYR A 42 -16.11 2.15 -21.90
C TYR A 42 -16.72 2.88 -23.10
N THR A 43 -15.93 3.82 -23.63
CA THR A 43 -16.25 4.56 -24.85
C THR A 43 -15.08 4.40 -25.81
N ARG A 44 -15.38 4.11 -27.05
CA ARG A 44 -14.39 3.91 -28.10
C ARG A 44 -14.59 4.92 -29.21
N SER A 45 -13.50 5.56 -29.63
CA SER A 45 -13.35 6.36 -30.83
C SER A 45 -12.42 5.64 -31.82
N ASP A 46 -12.09 6.25 -32.96
CA ASP A 46 -11.29 5.61 -34.00
C ASP A 46 -9.91 5.16 -33.50
N ASP A 47 -9.23 6.00 -32.73
CA ASP A 47 -7.86 5.82 -32.24
C ASP A 47 -7.74 5.76 -30.71
N THR A 48 -8.85 5.96 -29.98
CA THR A 48 -8.84 6.09 -28.52
C THR A 48 -9.94 5.24 -27.89
N LEU A 49 -9.60 4.55 -26.81
CA LEU A 49 -10.52 3.83 -25.94
C LEU A 49 -10.36 4.34 -24.52
N VAL A 50 -11.46 4.81 -23.93
CA VAL A 50 -11.52 5.28 -22.53
C VAL A 50 -12.43 4.34 -21.76
N PHE A 51 -12.00 3.89 -20.59
CA PHE A 51 -12.82 3.04 -19.73
C PHE A 51 -12.83 3.53 -18.28
N GLU A 52 -13.91 3.21 -17.59
CA GLU A 52 -14.09 3.38 -16.15
C GLU A 52 -14.66 2.10 -15.56
N LYS A 53 -14.14 1.69 -14.42
CA LYS A 53 -14.55 0.48 -13.70
C LYS A 53 -15.07 0.82 -12.32
N LYS A 54 -16.20 0.21 -11.93
CA LYS A 54 -16.81 0.31 -10.60
C LYS A 54 -17.19 -1.08 -10.12
N ASP A 55 -16.99 -1.33 -8.82
CA ASP A 55 -17.38 -2.60 -8.17
C ASP A 55 -16.82 -3.85 -8.88
N GLN A 56 -15.52 -3.81 -9.20
CA GLN A 56 -14.84 -4.80 -10.01
C GLN A 56 -14.77 -6.15 -9.29
N PRO A 57 -15.08 -7.27 -9.97
CA PRO A 57 -14.86 -8.60 -9.41
C PRO A 57 -13.37 -8.90 -9.29
N ALA A 58 -12.97 -9.66 -8.26
CA ALA A 58 -11.55 -9.97 -7.99
C ALA A 58 -10.85 -10.75 -9.12
N GLN A 59 -11.60 -11.46 -9.96
CA GLN A 59 -11.11 -12.20 -11.13
C GLN A 59 -10.84 -11.32 -12.34
N ASP A 60 -11.28 -10.06 -12.36
CA ASP A 60 -10.99 -9.14 -13.45
C ASP A 60 -9.48 -8.89 -13.53
N LYS A 61 -8.90 -9.08 -14.70
CA LYS A 61 -7.45 -8.92 -14.94
C LYS A 61 -6.95 -7.47 -14.80
N LEU A 62 -7.86 -6.51 -14.89
CA LEU A 62 -7.62 -5.09 -14.68
C LEU A 62 -8.27 -4.57 -13.39
N SER A 63 -8.58 -5.44 -12.43
CA SER A 63 -9.27 -5.11 -11.17
C SER A 63 -8.56 -4.05 -10.32
N VAL A 64 -7.25 -3.90 -10.47
CA VAL A 64 -6.47 -2.88 -9.74
C VAL A 64 -6.71 -1.46 -10.28
N PHE A 65 -7.22 -1.32 -11.52
CA PHE A 65 -7.37 -0.04 -12.19
C PHE A 65 -8.82 0.42 -12.24
N ASP A 66 -9.08 1.64 -11.78
CA ASP A 66 -10.41 2.24 -11.77
C ASP A 66 -10.77 2.88 -13.11
N SER A 67 -9.77 3.35 -13.87
CA SER A 67 -9.97 3.99 -15.15
C SER A 67 -8.72 3.93 -16.02
N GLY A 68 -8.88 4.16 -17.31
CA GLY A 68 -7.75 4.23 -18.21
C GLY A 68 -8.10 4.78 -19.57
N VAL A 69 -7.05 5.21 -20.26
CA VAL A 69 -7.09 5.69 -21.64
C VAL A 69 -6.06 4.89 -22.43
N LEU A 70 -6.50 4.32 -23.52
CA LEU A 70 -5.67 3.64 -24.52
C LEU A 70 -5.74 4.45 -25.81
N THR A 71 -4.61 4.73 -26.43
CA THR A 71 -4.54 5.48 -27.69
C THR A 71 -3.58 4.76 -28.64
N VAL A 72 -3.97 4.60 -29.88
CA VAL A 72 -3.10 4.08 -30.93
C VAL A 72 -2.56 5.25 -31.74
N ASP A 73 -1.25 5.40 -31.72
CA ASP A 73 -0.55 6.43 -32.49
C ASP A 73 0.30 5.79 -33.58
N ASP A 74 0.34 6.43 -34.73
CA ASP A 74 1.26 6.07 -35.79
C ASP A 74 2.67 6.56 -35.45
N GLY A 75 3.49 5.66 -34.94
CA GLY A 75 4.90 5.95 -34.62
C GLY A 75 5.81 5.82 -35.86
N ALA A 76 7.01 6.35 -35.77
CA ALA A 76 8.01 6.27 -36.83
C ALA A 76 8.40 4.81 -37.21
N GLN A 77 8.14 3.84 -36.35
CA GLN A 77 8.44 2.41 -36.53
C GLN A 77 7.19 1.54 -36.69
N GLY A 78 6.03 2.15 -36.93
CA GLY A 78 4.73 1.48 -37.03
C GLY A 78 3.76 1.91 -35.93
N PRO A 79 2.52 1.36 -35.93
CA PRO A 79 1.50 1.73 -34.97
C PRO A 79 1.86 1.25 -33.57
N VAL A 80 1.60 2.10 -32.58
CA VAL A 80 1.94 1.87 -31.17
C VAL A 80 0.71 2.13 -30.30
N LEU A 81 0.30 1.13 -29.53
CA LEU A 81 -0.70 1.30 -28.47
C LEU A 81 -0.04 1.93 -27.24
N LYS A 82 -0.44 3.13 -26.90
CA LYS A 82 -0.08 3.79 -25.64
C LYS A 82 -1.23 3.62 -24.65
N TYR A 83 -0.89 3.39 -23.38
CA TYR A 83 -1.89 3.29 -22.34
C TYR A 83 -1.51 4.11 -21.11
N ARG A 84 -2.54 4.63 -20.47
CA ARG A 84 -2.47 5.31 -19.17
C ARG A 84 -3.60 4.79 -18.31
N LEU A 85 -3.27 4.03 -17.26
CA LEU A 85 -4.21 3.42 -16.33
C LEU A 85 -4.09 4.09 -14.98
N SER A 86 -5.20 4.38 -14.34
CA SER A 86 -5.27 5.03 -13.02
C SER A 86 -5.80 4.05 -11.97
N SER A 87 -5.19 4.05 -10.79
CA SER A 87 -5.54 3.16 -9.69
C SER A 87 -5.58 3.90 -8.36
N ARG A 88 -6.75 3.92 -7.73
CA ARG A 88 -6.92 4.41 -6.35
C ARG A 88 -6.25 3.49 -5.34
N ILE A 89 -6.22 2.19 -5.62
CA ILE A 89 -5.56 1.21 -4.76
C ILE A 89 -4.07 1.52 -4.64
N LEU A 90 -3.38 1.79 -5.74
CA LEU A 90 -1.97 2.19 -5.72
C LEU A 90 -1.75 3.48 -4.91
N LEU A 91 -2.67 4.44 -5.02
CA LEU A 91 -2.61 5.67 -4.22
C LEU A 91 -2.75 5.36 -2.73
N PHE A 92 -3.72 4.54 -2.32
CA PHE A 92 -3.89 4.15 -0.91
C PHE A 92 -2.70 3.36 -0.38
N CYS A 93 -2.16 2.44 -1.18
CA CYS A 93 -0.94 1.70 -0.82
C CYS A 93 0.27 2.63 -0.62
N PHE A 94 0.37 3.71 -1.41
CA PHE A 94 1.39 4.75 -1.22
C PHE A 94 1.16 5.60 0.04
N LEU A 95 -0.09 5.89 0.37
CA LEU A 95 -0.43 6.69 1.56
C LEU A 95 -0.27 5.92 2.88
N ALA A 96 -0.39 4.58 2.86
CA ALA A 96 -0.30 3.75 4.04
C ALA A 96 1.01 3.95 4.83
N PRO A 97 2.22 3.87 4.25
CA PRO A 97 3.46 4.13 4.99
C PRO A 97 3.54 5.52 5.57
N LEU A 98 3.01 6.54 4.87
CA LEU A 98 2.97 7.92 5.37
C LEU A 98 2.06 8.06 6.59
N LEU A 99 0.92 7.36 6.59
CA LEU A 99 0.00 7.30 7.72
C LEU A 99 0.68 6.67 8.95
N PHE A 100 1.39 5.55 8.79
CA PHE A 100 2.13 4.93 9.89
C PHE A 100 3.28 5.81 10.40
N LEU A 101 3.99 6.51 9.51
CA LEU A 101 4.99 7.50 9.91
C LEU A 101 4.37 8.64 10.72
N ALA A 102 3.25 9.19 10.26
CA ALA A 102 2.53 10.24 10.98
C ALA A 102 2.08 9.77 12.37
N PHE A 103 1.56 8.54 12.45
CA PHE A 103 1.18 7.93 13.73
C PHE A 103 2.37 7.72 14.66
N GLY A 104 3.51 7.27 14.13
CA GLY A 104 4.76 7.14 14.88
C GLY A 104 5.23 8.49 15.44
N GLN A 105 5.22 9.55 14.63
CA GLN A 105 5.59 10.89 15.05
C GLN A 105 4.61 11.46 16.10
N LEU A 106 3.30 11.21 15.92
CA LEU A 106 2.30 11.61 16.91
C LEU A 106 2.54 10.93 18.24
N SER A 107 2.86 9.63 18.25
CA SER A 107 3.17 8.89 19.48
C SER A 107 4.37 9.48 20.22
N VAL A 108 5.44 9.87 19.48
CA VAL A 108 6.60 10.56 20.06
C VAL A 108 6.23 11.93 20.60
N ALA A 109 5.43 12.71 19.87
CA ALA A 109 5.00 14.03 20.30
C ALA A 109 4.17 13.96 21.59
N VAL A 110 3.27 12.99 21.69
CA VAL A 110 2.45 12.76 22.90
C VAL A 110 3.34 12.36 24.09
N ALA A 111 4.30 11.45 23.86
CA ALA A 111 5.23 11.03 24.91
C ALA A 111 6.06 12.21 25.45
N ASN A 112 6.60 13.03 24.56
CA ASN A 112 7.37 14.23 24.92
C ASN A 112 6.50 15.26 25.66
N TRP A 113 5.25 15.43 25.26
CA TRP A 113 4.31 16.34 25.91
C TRP A 113 3.92 15.86 27.32
N GLU A 114 3.70 14.54 27.50
CA GLU A 114 3.48 13.94 28.81
C GLU A 114 4.71 14.11 29.72
N GLU A 115 5.92 13.85 29.20
CA GLU A 115 7.17 14.00 29.92
C GLU A 115 7.41 15.45 30.38
N ALA A 116 7.08 16.44 29.55
CA ALA A 116 7.20 17.86 29.88
C ALA A 116 6.28 18.30 31.03
N ARG A 117 5.15 17.59 31.23
CA ARG A 117 4.19 17.85 32.34
C ARG A 117 4.47 17.09 33.62
N MET A 118 5.36 16.10 33.60
CA MET A 118 5.70 15.31 34.78
C MET A 118 6.57 16.09 35.74
N THR A 119 6.25 16.00 37.01
CA THR A 119 7.08 16.54 38.11
C THR A 119 8.34 15.69 38.31
N PRO A 120 9.46 16.27 38.83
CA PRO A 120 10.70 15.51 39.07
C PRO A 120 10.50 14.25 39.92
N ALA A 121 9.58 14.29 40.86
CA ALA A 121 9.24 13.13 41.73
C ALA A 121 8.52 12.00 40.95
N GLU A 122 7.74 12.32 39.95
CA GLU A 122 7.06 11.34 39.08
C GLU A 122 8.06 10.70 38.09
N LYS A 123 9.00 11.46 37.55
CA LYS A 123 10.06 10.93 36.67
C LYS A 123 10.92 9.90 37.41
N ALA A 124 11.36 10.20 38.65
CA ALA A 124 12.15 9.29 39.47
C ALA A 124 11.39 7.99 39.84
N LYS A 125 10.07 8.05 40.00
CA LYS A 125 9.24 6.86 40.24
C LYS A 125 9.09 5.98 39.03
N ILE A 126 9.03 6.58 37.84
CA ILE A 126 8.93 5.86 36.56
C ILE A 126 10.25 5.16 36.25
N GLU A 127 11.40 5.86 36.38
CA GLU A 127 12.73 5.27 36.19
C GLU A 127 12.98 4.07 37.14
N LYS A 128 12.62 4.17 38.39
CA LYS A 128 12.71 3.05 39.36
C LYS A 128 11.79 1.88 38.97
N LYS A 129 10.59 2.14 38.44
CA LYS A 129 9.68 1.08 37.95
C LYS A 129 10.18 0.43 36.66
N GLU A 130 10.81 1.18 35.80
CA GLU A 130 11.38 0.64 34.55
C GLU A 130 12.66 -0.18 34.79
N ALA A 131 13.52 0.27 35.71
CA ALA A 131 14.69 -0.48 36.13
C ALA A 131 14.29 -1.83 36.76
N ALA A 132 13.31 -1.83 37.66
CA ALA A 132 12.77 -3.05 38.32
C ALA A 132 12.04 -3.98 37.31
N LYS A 133 11.57 -3.49 36.18
CA LYS A 133 10.99 -4.32 35.08
C LYS A 133 12.04 -4.93 34.19
N LYS A 134 13.16 -4.27 33.95
CA LYS A 134 14.27 -4.83 33.14
C LYS A 134 14.83 -6.12 33.74
N ASP A 135 14.83 -6.24 35.07
CA ASP A 135 15.31 -7.45 35.76
C ASP A 135 14.35 -8.66 35.72
N LYS A 136 13.10 -8.45 35.28
CA LYS A 136 12.04 -9.48 35.25
C LYS A 136 11.55 -9.84 33.84
N VAL A 137 12.28 -9.43 32.81
CA VAL A 137 11.87 -9.68 31.42
C VAL A 137 12.22 -11.09 31.00
N LEU A 138 11.20 -11.88 30.66
CA LEU A 138 11.37 -13.20 30.02
C LEU A 138 11.99 -13.03 28.64
N PRO A 139 12.80 -14.01 28.17
CA PRO A 139 13.39 -13.96 26.83
C PRO A 139 12.29 -13.91 25.76
N GLN A 140 12.31 -12.85 24.97
CA GLN A 140 11.41 -12.68 23.85
C GLN A 140 11.98 -13.34 22.59
N HIS A 141 11.07 -13.85 21.74
CA HIS A 141 11.45 -14.30 20.41
C HIS A 141 12.02 -13.11 19.58
N PRO A 142 13.07 -13.31 18.77
CA PRO A 142 13.68 -12.24 17.97
C PRO A 142 12.70 -11.48 17.07
N ILE A 143 11.69 -12.17 16.54
CA ILE A 143 10.64 -11.57 15.69
C ILE A 143 9.77 -10.62 16.50
N ASP A 144 9.35 -10.99 17.71
CA ASP A 144 8.51 -10.16 18.58
C ASP A 144 9.27 -8.89 18.99
N LYS A 145 10.57 -9.04 19.25
CA LYS A 145 11.45 -7.90 19.55
C LYS A 145 11.60 -6.95 18.36
N PHE A 146 11.72 -7.51 17.15
CA PHE A 146 11.80 -6.73 15.92
C PHE A 146 10.49 -5.97 15.64
N LEU A 147 9.34 -6.60 15.85
CA LEU A 147 8.01 -6.00 15.69
C LEU A 147 7.65 -5.01 16.82
N GLY A 148 8.48 -4.88 17.84
CA GLY A 148 8.24 -4.00 19.00
C GLY A 148 7.12 -4.48 19.89
N ALA A 149 6.83 -5.78 19.90
CA ALA A 149 5.85 -6.37 20.79
C ALA A 149 6.29 -6.20 22.26
N PRO A 150 5.36 -5.91 23.22
CA PRO A 150 5.71 -5.80 24.63
C PRO A 150 6.18 -7.15 25.16
N ALA A 151 7.23 -7.12 26.01
CA ALA A 151 7.74 -8.33 26.64
C ALA A 151 6.64 -9.02 27.48
N PRO A 152 6.56 -10.37 27.46
CA PRO A 152 5.63 -11.10 28.28
C PRO A 152 5.88 -10.82 29.77
N GLU A 153 4.84 -10.51 30.51
CA GLU A 153 4.93 -10.31 31.97
C GLU A 153 5.09 -11.67 32.65
N ALA A 154 6.00 -11.76 33.61
CA ALA A 154 6.15 -12.99 34.40
C ALA A 154 4.82 -13.29 35.14
N PRO A 155 4.40 -14.57 35.24
CA PRO A 155 3.18 -14.95 35.94
C PRO A 155 3.21 -14.42 37.37
N LYS A 156 2.20 -13.66 37.74
CA LYS A 156 2.01 -13.19 39.11
C LYS A 156 1.75 -14.44 39.97
N LYS A 157 2.66 -14.76 40.87
CA LYS A 157 2.34 -15.69 41.99
C LYS A 157 1.18 -15.10 42.74
N ASP A 158 0.14 -15.91 42.93
CA ASP A 158 -1.07 -15.58 43.67
C ASP A 158 -0.72 -15.08 45.09
N GLU A 159 -0.66 -13.76 45.28
CA GLU A 159 -0.74 -13.15 46.57
C GLU A 159 -2.19 -12.77 46.85
N LYS A 160 -2.71 -13.37 47.91
CA LYS A 160 -4.06 -13.27 48.46
C LYS A 160 -4.63 -11.86 48.37
N LYS A 161 -5.86 -11.80 47.91
CA LYS A 161 -6.79 -10.67 48.01
C LYS A 161 -6.71 -10.00 49.36
N LYS A 162 -6.38 -8.70 49.39
CA LYS A 162 -6.86 -7.74 50.37
C LYS A 162 -7.61 -6.67 49.61
N ASP A 163 -8.90 -6.61 49.89
CA ASP A 163 -9.82 -5.58 49.44
C ASP A 163 -9.31 -4.19 49.85
N GLY A 164 -9.17 -3.32 48.92
CA GLY A 164 -8.80 -1.94 49.10
C GLY A 164 -8.94 -1.23 47.75
N ALA A 165 -10.16 -0.79 47.46
CA ALA A 165 -10.45 0.04 46.29
C ALA A 165 -9.60 1.31 46.34
N LYS A 166 -8.58 1.36 45.51
CA LYS A 166 -7.98 2.61 45.00
C LYS A 166 -7.92 2.49 43.51
N ASP A 167 -8.70 3.32 42.86
CA ASP A 167 -8.60 3.59 41.40
C ASP A 167 -7.17 3.96 41.06
N GLU A 168 -6.33 2.95 40.83
CA GLU A 168 -5.10 3.15 40.10
C GLU A 168 -5.48 3.36 38.62
N LYS A 169 -5.63 4.64 38.24
CA LYS A 169 -5.61 5.05 36.83
C LYS A 169 -4.42 4.35 36.19
N LYS A 170 -4.67 3.25 35.47
CA LYS A 170 -3.69 2.62 34.58
C LYS A 170 -3.25 3.69 33.62
N LYS A 171 -2.07 4.30 33.84
CA LYS A 171 -1.44 5.16 32.84
C LYS A 171 -1.33 4.36 31.57
N PRO A 172 -1.75 4.91 30.41
CA PRO A 172 -1.56 4.24 29.15
C PRO A 172 -0.05 3.97 28.99
N LYS A 173 0.31 2.71 28.79
CA LYS A 173 1.67 2.34 28.34
C LYS A 173 1.95 3.20 27.12
N GLY A 174 2.91 4.13 27.20
CA GLY A 174 3.27 4.96 26.06
C GLY A 174 3.45 4.07 24.84
N LEU A 175 2.68 4.32 23.79
CA LEU A 175 2.79 3.55 22.55
C LEU A 175 4.22 3.71 22.03
N SER A 176 4.97 2.61 22.03
CA SER A 176 6.29 2.60 21.41
C SER A 176 6.14 2.98 19.92
N PRO A 177 6.90 3.94 19.40
CA PRO A 177 6.82 4.32 17.98
C PRO A 177 7.42 3.25 17.05
N THR A 178 8.18 2.30 17.61
CA THR A 178 8.87 1.25 16.84
C THR A 178 7.96 0.44 15.92
N PRO A 179 6.80 -0.10 16.38
CA PRO A 179 5.91 -0.83 15.48
C PRO A 179 5.42 0.02 14.30
N ALA A 180 5.12 1.30 14.54
CA ALA A 180 4.67 2.20 13.48
C ALA A 180 5.74 2.37 12.38
N TYR A 181 7.00 2.50 12.74
CA TYR A 181 8.09 2.62 11.77
C TYR A 181 8.36 1.29 11.03
N VAL A 182 8.24 0.15 11.71
CA VAL A 182 8.36 -1.18 11.08
C VAL A 182 7.26 -1.38 10.05
N PHE A 183 6.00 -1.07 10.40
CA PHE A 183 4.89 -1.16 9.46
C PHE A 183 5.04 -0.16 8.30
N ALA A 184 5.48 1.08 8.57
CA ALA A 184 5.76 2.05 7.51
C ALA A 184 6.78 1.51 6.50
N GLY A 185 7.89 0.92 6.97
CA GLY A 185 8.91 0.31 6.12
C GLY A 185 8.38 -0.88 5.31
N MET A 186 7.61 -1.76 5.95
CA MET A 186 6.98 -2.91 5.29
C MET A 186 6.02 -2.48 4.19
N PHE A 187 5.11 -1.52 4.46
CA PHE A 187 4.17 -1.03 3.46
C PHE A 187 4.85 -0.27 2.33
N ALA A 188 5.91 0.51 2.61
CA ALA A 188 6.70 1.16 1.57
C ALA A 188 7.35 0.13 0.64
N PHE A 189 7.91 -0.94 1.18
CA PHE A 189 8.49 -2.02 0.40
C PHE A 189 7.42 -2.74 -0.45
N LEU A 190 6.29 -3.10 0.13
CA LEU A 190 5.17 -3.74 -0.58
C LEU A 190 4.62 -2.86 -1.70
N TYR A 191 4.51 -1.55 -1.47
CA TYR A 191 4.11 -0.60 -2.51
C TYR A 191 5.10 -0.59 -3.68
N LEU A 192 6.41 -0.51 -3.43
CA LEU A 192 7.42 -0.51 -4.49
C LEU A 192 7.40 -1.79 -5.31
N VAL A 193 7.30 -2.94 -4.64
CA VAL A 193 7.20 -4.24 -5.31
C VAL A 193 5.92 -4.33 -6.13
N GLY A 194 4.77 -3.98 -5.54
CA GLY A 194 3.48 -3.98 -6.22
C GLY A 194 3.47 -3.08 -7.44
N ARG A 195 4.03 -1.88 -7.31
CA ARG A 195 4.12 -0.91 -8.41
C ARG A 195 4.91 -1.43 -9.62
N VAL A 196 6.05 -2.07 -9.37
CA VAL A 196 6.87 -2.69 -10.44
C VAL A 196 6.17 -3.89 -11.05
N LEU A 197 5.48 -4.68 -10.22
CA LEU A 197 4.71 -5.84 -10.71
C LEU A 197 3.56 -5.40 -11.62
N GLU A 198 2.79 -4.38 -11.26
CA GLU A 198 1.69 -3.87 -12.06
C GLU A 198 2.14 -3.37 -13.42
N ASP A 199 3.23 -2.61 -13.51
CA ASP A 199 3.80 -2.19 -14.80
C ASP A 199 4.11 -3.40 -15.71
N ARG A 200 4.70 -4.45 -15.14
CA ARG A 200 5.08 -5.65 -15.90
C ARG A 200 3.87 -6.51 -16.28
N LEU A 201 2.89 -6.62 -15.37
CA LEU A 201 1.70 -7.43 -15.59
C LEU A 201 0.81 -6.83 -16.68
N VAL A 202 0.57 -5.52 -16.64
CA VAL A 202 -0.20 -4.81 -17.67
C VAL A 202 0.47 -4.93 -19.04
N LEU A 203 1.78 -4.68 -19.11
CA LEU A 203 2.53 -4.81 -20.36
C LEU A 203 2.40 -6.22 -20.95
N ARG A 204 2.56 -7.26 -20.10
CA ARG A 204 2.43 -8.67 -20.52
C ARG A 204 1.01 -9.01 -20.95
N LEU A 205 0.00 -8.49 -20.23
CA LEU A 205 -1.40 -8.72 -20.55
C LEU A 205 -1.76 -8.17 -21.92
N PHE A 206 -1.42 -6.89 -22.18
CA PHE A 206 -1.71 -6.26 -23.47
C PHE A 206 -0.93 -6.93 -24.60
N ARG A 207 0.36 -7.20 -24.41
CA ARG A 207 1.17 -7.90 -25.42
C ARG A 207 0.57 -9.27 -25.76
N ARG A 208 0.23 -10.08 -24.78
CA ARG A 208 -0.39 -11.39 -25.03
C ARG A 208 -1.69 -11.29 -25.82
N ARG A 209 -2.54 -10.33 -25.50
CA ARG A 209 -3.82 -10.16 -26.20
C ARG A 209 -3.64 -9.70 -27.63
N LEU A 210 -2.68 -8.83 -27.87
CA LEU A 210 -2.41 -8.30 -29.21
C LEU A 210 -1.68 -9.30 -30.12
N GLU A 211 -0.88 -10.22 -29.53
CA GLU A 211 -0.11 -11.22 -30.25
C GLU A 211 -0.89 -12.53 -30.49
N GLN A 212 -1.90 -12.86 -29.69
CA GLN A 212 -2.56 -14.18 -29.67
C GLN A 212 -3.20 -14.62 -30.99
N ASP A 213 -3.56 -13.71 -31.89
CA ASP A 213 -4.18 -14.06 -33.17
C ASP A 213 -3.22 -13.94 -34.38
N ALA A 214 -1.98 -13.49 -34.17
CA ALA A 214 -0.97 -13.53 -35.23
C ALA A 214 -0.47 -14.96 -35.52
N LEU A 215 -0.81 -15.93 -34.68
CA LEU A 215 -0.41 -17.35 -34.81
C LEU A 215 -1.54 -18.24 -35.37
N VAL A 216 -2.74 -17.71 -35.63
CA VAL A 216 -3.92 -18.49 -36.09
C VAL A 216 -4.26 -18.14 -37.56
N SER A 217 -3.62 -17.18 -38.17
CA SER A 217 -3.69 -16.86 -39.60
C SER A 217 -2.41 -17.32 -40.29
#